data_0ecda9cabb6126af3a8dd7786d706a64
#
_entry.id   0ecda9cabb6126af3a8dd7786d706a64
#
_cell.length_a   1.000
_cell.length_b   1.000
_cell.length_c   1.000
_cell.angle_alpha   90.00
_cell.angle_beta   90.00
_cell.angle_gamma   90.00
#
_symmetry.space_group_name_H-M   'P 1'
#
loop_
_entity.id
_entity.type
_entity.pdbx_description
1 polymer ?
#
loop_
_entity_poly.entity_id
_entity_poly.type
_entity_poly.pdbx_seq_one_letter_code
_entity_poly.pdbx_strand_id
1 'polypeptide(L)'
;MITRFKIILIVLSLITPTILMGHKVTLEDKSLEEIVNNRMALMQKVKSTSSQIFRLLKTNDYEAILELNETLLHAASEFKDHYPEGSQHKGASEAIWLTKDDPDNPDKVDTFLEFNNKFVSDIEMISLSAELEDNEMLNDAFKVMAANCGACHKKFRN
;
A
#
# COMPACT_ATOMS: atom_id res chain seq x y z
N MET A 1 -16.95 -66.99 37.17
CA MET A 1 -15.99 -65.91 36.76
C MET A 1 -16.39 -65.41 35.39
N ILE A 2 -17.11 -64.33 35.33
CA ILE A 2 -17.61 -63.75 34.07
C ILE A 2 -16.90 -62.42 33.86
N THR A 3 -16.00 -62.42 32.91
CA THR A 3 -15.16 -61.26 32.56
C THR A 3 -16.00 -60.34 31.68
N ARG A 4 -16.28 -59.09 32.20
CA ARG A 4 -16.99 -58.03 31.45
C ARG A 4 -16.03 -57.35 30.51
N PHE A 5 -16.19 -57.58 29.23
CA PHE A 5 -15.52 -56.73 28.18
C PHE A 5 -16.25 -55.42 28.09
N LYS A 6 -15.53 -54.33 28.45
CA LYS A 6 -15.98 -52.97 28.19
C LYS A 6 -15.58 -52.60 26.75
N ILE A 7 -16.55 -52.47 25.88
CA ILE A 7 -16.40 -51.92 24.53
C ILE A 7 -16.32 -50.43 24.68
N ILE A 8 -15.12 -49.87 24.46
CA ILE A 8 -14.91 -48.42 24.35
C ILE A 8 -15.22 -48.02 22.92
N LEU A 9 -16.39 -47.38 22.70
CA LEU A 9 -16.73 -46.74 21.42
C LEU A 9 -15.95 -45.45 21.30
N ILE A 10 -14.88 -45.48 20.52
CA ILE A 10 -14.17 -44.25 20.12
C ILE A 10 -14.97 -43.59 19.01
N VAL A 11 -15.73 -42.55 19.36
CA VAL A 11 -16.37 -41.66 18.40
C VAL A 11 -15.29 -40.78 17.81
N LEU A 12 -14.78 -41.16 16.64
CA LEU A 12 -13.87 -40.37 15.85
C LEU A 12 -14.67 -39.23 15.19
N SER A 13 -14.79 -38.08 15.86
CA SER A 13 -15.39 -36.89 15.27
C SER A 13 -14.43 -36.34 14.18
N LEU A 14 -14.83 -36.59 12.94
CA LEU A 14 -14.24 -35.98 11.75
C LEU A 14 -14.48 -34.45 11.81
N ILE A 15 -13.54 -33.74 12.39
CA ILE A 15 -13.45 -32.28 12.24
C ILE A 15 -12.97 -32.02 10.81
N THR A 16 -13.90 -31.82 9.89
CA THR A 16 -13.58 -31.27 8.57
C THR A 16 -13.15 -29.85 8.75
N PRO A 17 -11.91 -29.49 8.40
CA PRO A 17 -11.54 -28.08 8.37
C PRO A 17 -12.38 -27.41 7.26
N THR A 18 -13.34 -26.58 7.67
CA THR A 18 -13.97 -25.63 6.76
C THR A 18 -12.86 -24.65 6.35
N ILE A 19 -12.26 -24.90 5.19
CA ILE A 19 -11.39 -23.93 4.53
C ILE A 19 -12.31 -22.75 4.21
N LEU A 20 -12.25 -21.71 5.05
CA LEU A 20 -12.77 -20.41 4.73
C LEU A 20 -11.92 -19.92 3.54
N MET A 21 -12.35 -20.23 2.31
CA MET A 21 -11.84 -19.57 1.13
C MET A 21 -12.26 -18.10 1.27
N GLY A 22 -11.39 -17.29 1.90
CA GLY A 22 -11.47 -15.85 1.81
C GLY A 22 -11.44 -15.51 0.33
N HIS A 23 -12.58 -15.12 -0.20
CA HIS A 23 -12.68 -14.61 -1.56
C HIS A 23 -11.78 -13.38 -1.61
N LYS A 24 -10.60 -13.52 -2.20
CA LYS A 24 -9.72 -12.39 -2.47
C LYS A 24 -10.44 -11.61 -3.55
N VAL A 25 -11.17 -10.56 -3.15
CA VAL A 25 -11.84 -9.66 -4.10
C VAL A 25 -10.73 -9.08 -4.97
N THR A 26 -10.66 -9.55 -6.19
CA THR A 26 -9.73 -9.02 -7.18
C THR A 26 -10.25 -7.68 -7.67
N LEU A 27 -9.37 -6.78 -8.07
CA LEU A 27 -9.78 -5.46 -8.60
C LEU A 27 -10.61 -5.59 -9.88
N GLU A 28 -10.56 -6.73 -10.56
CA GLU A 28 -11.37 -7.08 -11.73
C GLU A 28 -12.88 -7.13 -11.43
N ASP A 29 -13.28 -7.35 -10.17
CA ASP A 29 -14.68 -7.42 -9.75
C ASP A 29 -15.25 -6.04 -9.36
N LYS A 30 -14.43 -4.97 -9.37
CA LYS A 30 -14.82 -3.63 -8.97
C LYS A 30 -15.25 -2.78 -10.15
N SER A 31 -16.27 -1.95 -9.94
CA SER A 31 -16.63 -0.93 -10.92
C SER A 31 -15.50 0.11 -11.07
N LEU A 32 -15.41 0.74 -12.25
CA LEU A 32 -14.44 1.81 -12.49
C LEU A 32 -14.56 2.95 -11.48
N GLU A 33 -15.79 3.29 -11.08
CA GLU A 33 -16.06 4.31 -10.06
C GLU A 33 -15.48 3.90 -8.70
N GLU A 34 -15.66 2.65 -8.31
CA GLU A 34 -15.11 2.12 -7.05
C GLU A 34 -13.58 2.13 -7.06
N ILE A 35 -12.95 1.76 -8.18
CA ILE A 35 -11.49 1.81 -8.35
C ILE A 35 -10.98 3.26 -8.17
N VAL A 36 -11.63 4.22 -8.82
CA VAL A 36 -11.26 5.64 -8.71
C VAL A 36 -11.44 6.17 -7.29
N ASN A 37 -12.56 5.84 -6.64
CA ASN A 37 -12.83 6.27 -5.27
C ASN A 37 -11.81 5.68 -4.28
N ASN A 38 -11.45 4.42 -4.43
CA ASN A 38 -10.43 3.77 -3.60
C ASN A 38 -9.04 4.42 -3.80
N ARG A 39 -8.69 4.73 -5.05
CA ARG A 39 -7.47 5.46 -5.40
C ARG A 39 -7.40 6.84 -4.73
N MET A 40 -8.50 7.59 -4.81
CA MET A 40 -8.60 8.90 -4.19
C MET A 40 -8.48 8.81 -2.65
N ALA A 41 -9.15 7.85 -2.03
CA ALA A 41 -9.06 7.60 -0.59
C ALA A 41 -7.62 7.24 -0.16
N LEU A 42 -6.95 6.39 -0.95
CA LEU A 42 -5.55 6.02 -0.71
C LEU A 42 -4.63 7.24 -0.77
N MET A 43 -4.77 8.08 -1.80
CA MET A 43 -3.98 9.30 -1.94
C MET A 43 -4.25 10.32 -0.83
N GLN A 44 -5.49 10.43 -0.34
CA GLN A 44 -5.80 11.25 0.82
C GLN A 44 -5.12 10.72 2.10
N LYS A 45 -5.09 9.40 2.28
CA LYS A 45 -4.38 8.75 3.38
C LYS A 45 -2.88 9.05 3.31
N VAL A 46 -2.25 8.87 2.15
CA VAL A 46 -0.83 9.21 1.92
C VAL A 46 -0.55 10.67 2.27
N LYS A 47 -1.34 11.60 1.74
CA LYS A 47 -1.21 13.03 2.01
C LYS A 47 -1.33 13.38 3.50
N SER A 48 -2.38 12.85 4.17
CA SER A 48 -2.62 13.15 5.58
C SER A 48 -1.52 12.61 6.48
N THR A 49 -1.09 11.35 6.24
CA THR A 49 -0.03 10.70 7.02
C THR A 49 1.32 11.38 6.83
N SER A 50 1.72 11.68 5.57
CA SER A 50 2.95 12.44 5.30
C SER A 50 2.94 13.81 5.97
N SER A 51 1.79 14.50 6.00
CA SER A 51 1.67 15.79 6.67
C SER A 51 1.79 15.69 8.19
N GLN A 52 1.38 14.56 8.79
CA GLN A 52 1.56 14.31 10.21
C GLN A 52 3.03 14.04 10.54
N ILE A 53 3.69 13.16 9.76
CA ILE A 53 5.13 12.90 9.90
C ILE A 53 5.92 14.21 9.80
N PHE A 54 5.62 15.05 8.80
CA PHE A 54 6.29 16.35 8.64
C PHE A 54 6.20 17.25 9.89
N ARG A 55 5.07 17.22 10.59
CA ARG A 55 4.94 17.99 11.84
C ARG A 55 5.78 17.42 12.98
N LEU A 56 5.87 16.09 13.06
CA LEU A 56 6.63 15.39 14.09
C LEU A 56 8.15 15.49 13.92
N LEU A 57 8.65 15.76 12.69
CA LEU A 57 10.08 16.03 12.47
C LEU A 57 10.61 17.17 13.36
N LYS A 58 9.75 18.13 13.73
CA LYS A 58 10.14 19.28 14.56
C LYS A 58 10.33 18.92 16.03
N THR A 59 9.70 17.87 16.49
CA THR A 59 9.70 17.42 17.88
C THR A 59 10.58 16.20 18.11
N ASN A 60 11.09 15.59 17.02
CA ASN A 60 11.85 14.35 17.04
C ASN A 60 11.12 13.22 17.78
N ASP A 61 9.81 13.14 17.59
CA ASP A 61 8.98 12.06 18.15
C ASP A 61 9.09 10.83 17.25
N TYR A 62 10.21 10.12 17.41
CA TYR A 62 10.57 8.98 16.56
C TYR A 62 9.55 7.84 16.66
N GLU A 63 9.01 7.56 17.85
CA GLU A 63 8.02 6.50 18.04
C GLU A 63 6.74 6.80 17.25
N ALA A 64 6.20 8.02 17.38
CA ALA A 64 5.02 8.43 16.60
C ALA A 64 5.31 8.51 15.09
N ILE A 65 6.54 8.85 14.68
CA ILE A 65 6.93 8.82 13.26
C ILE A 65 6.93 7.39 12.74
N LEU A 66 7.46 6.42 13.49
CA LEU A 66 7.49 5.01 13.09
C LEU A 66 6.08 4.45 12.91
N GLU A 67 5.16 4.72 13.85
CA GLU A 67 3.76 4.28 13.76
C GLU A 67 3.05 4.85 12.51
N LEU A 68 3.23 6.15 12.25
CA LEU A 68 2.67 6.78 11.05
C LEU A 68 3.33 6.28 9.77
N ASN A 69 4.63 6.01 9.82
CA ASN A 69 5.38 5.55 8.66
C ASN A 69 4.98 4.13 8.24
N GLU A 70 4.65 3.25 9.18
CA GLU A 70 4.06 1.93 8.90
C GLU A 70 2.75 2.08 8.12
N THR A 71 1.88 3.00 8.56
CA THR A 71 0.64 3.33 7.85
C THR A 71 0.91 3.85 6.43
N LEU A 72 1.94 4.69 6.27
CA LEU A 72 2.33 5.25 4.97
C LEU A 72 2.91 4.17 4.06
N LEU A 73 3.76 3.29 4.58
CA LEU A 73 4.37 2.18 3.86
C LEU A 73 3.31 1.20 3.34
N HIS A 74 2.34 0.86 4.18
CA HIS A 74 1.21 0.02 3.78
C HIS A 74 0.44 0.66 2.60
N ALA A 75 0.09 1.93 2.73
CA ALA A 75 -0.62 2.65 1.66
C ALA A 75 0.20 2.74 0.36
N ALA A 76 1.52 2.95 0.45
CA ALA A 76 2.42 3.01 -0.71
C ALA A 76 2.56 1.65 -1.41
N SER A 77 2.59 0.55 -0.66
CA SER A 77 2.70 -0.80 -1.24
C SER A 77 1.43 -1.25 -1.98
N GLU A 78 0.26 -0.79 -1.52
CA GLU A 78 -1.02 -1.06 -2.19
C GLU A 78 -1.26 -0.18 -3.43
N PHE A 79 -0.52 0.91 -3.58
CA PHE A 79 -0.79 1.94 -4.56
C PHE A 79 -0.82 1.41 -6.00
N LYS A 80 0.12 0.55 -6.37
CA LYS A 80 0.19 -0.08 -7.70
C LYS A 80 -1.07 -0.87 -8.06
N ASP A 81 -1.72 -1.48 -7.07
CA ASP A 81 -2.89 -2.34 -7.26
C ASP A 81 -4.17 -1.53 -7.54
N HIS A 82 -4.13 -0.22 -7.31
CA HIS A 82 -5.24 0.69 -7.58
C HIS A 82 -5.18 1.36 -8.96
N TYR A 83 -4.24 0.93 -9.82
CA TYR A 83 -4.09 1.44 -11.19
C TYR A 83 -4.10 0.31 -12.22
N PRO A 84 -5.16 -0.52 -12.27
CA PRO A 84 -5.27 -1.57 -13.28
C PRO A 84 -5.36 -0.96 -14.68
N GLU A 85 -4.93 -1.73 -15.66
CA GLU A 85 -5.03 -1.37 -17.07
C GLU A 85 -6.48 -0.99 -17.43
N GLY A 86 -6.66 0.08 -18.19
CA GLY A 86 -7.98 0.56 -18.57
C GLY A 86 -8.69 1.42 -17.51
N SER A 87 -8.09 1.63 -16.35
CA SER A 87 -8.69 2.44 -15.26
C SER A 87 -8.48 3.95 -15.41
N GLN A 88 -8.21 4.45 -16.62
CA GLN A 88 -8.11 5.88 -16.90
C GLN A 88 -9.47 6.53 -16.65
N HIS A 89 -9.51 7.56 -15.84
CA HIS A 89 -10.74 8.28 -15.58
C HIS A 89 -10.70 9.69 -16.19
N LYS A 90 -11.57 9.93 -17.15
CA LYS A 90 -11.80 11.27 -17.69
C LYS A 90 -12.58 12.07 -16.65
N GLY A 91 -11.95 13.07 -16.06
CA GLY A 91 -12.63 14.01 -15.15
C GLY A 91 -12.10 14.06 -13.73
N ALA A 92 -11.30 13.10 -13.29
CA ALA A 92 -10.49 13.31 -12.09
C ALA A 92 -9.32 14.22 -12.46
N SER A 93 -9.07 15.26 -11.68
CA SER A 93 -7.89 16.12 -11.80
C SER A 93 -6.56 15.35 -11.62
N GLU A 94 -6.64 14.06 -11.45
CA GLU A 94 -5.58 13.11 -11.14
C GLU A 94 -5.62 11.87 -12.05
N ALA A 95 -6.03 12.05 -13.30
CA ALA A 95 -6.05 10.94 -14.26
C ALA A 95 -4.62 10.51 -14.59
N ILE A 96 -4.23 9.35 -14.07
CA ILE A 96 -3.00 8.67 -14.46
C ILE A 96 -3.35 7.77 -15.65
N TRP A 97 -2.73 8.05 -16.78
CA TRP A 97 -2.89 7.27 -17.99
C TRP A 97 -1.90 6.11 -17.97
N LEU A 98 -2.34 4.96 -17.48
CA LEU A 98 -1.55 3.73 -17.49
C LEU A 98 -2.18 2.75 -18.49
N THR A 99 -1.78 2.83 -19.74
CA THR A 99 -2.11 1.79 -20.73
C THR A 99 -0.84 1.26 -21.35
N LYS A 100 -0.77 -0.05 -21.52
CA LYS A 100 0.31 -0.69 -22.27
C LYS A 100 0.30 -0.30 -23.75
N ASP A 101 -0.86 0.08 -24.26
CA ASP A 101 -1.08 0.40 -25.67
C ASP A 101 -1.02 1.92 -25.93
N ASP A 102 -0.42 2.71 -25.02
CA ASP A 102 -0.17 4.13 -25.25
C ASP A 102 0.96 4.27 -26.29
N PRO A 103 0.65 4.59 -27.55
CA PRO A 103 1.67 4.67 -28.61
C PRO A 103 2.72 5.75 -28.38
N ASP A 104 2.37 6.77 -27.56
CA ASP A 104 3.27 7.88 -27.27
C ASP A 104 4.18 7.58 -26.07
N ASN A 105 3.85 6.57 -25.28
CA ASN A 105 4.64 6.19 -24.10
C ASN A 105 4.43 4.73 -23.68
N PRO A 106 4.95 3.77 -24.44
CA PRO A 106 4.79 2.34 -24.18
C PRO A 106 5.38 1.88 -22.84
N ASP A 107 6.37 2.60 -22.32
CA ASP A 107 7.05 2.30 -21.05
C ASP A 107 6.40 2.96 -19.83
N LYS A 108 5.22 3.52 -20.00
CA LYS A 108 4.56 4.33 -18.95
C LYS A 108 4.20 3.52 -17.71
N VAL A 109 3.78 2.26 -17.89
CA VAL A 109 3.47 1.36 -16.79
C VAL A 109 4.74 1.04 -16.01
N ASP A 110 5.83 0.67 -16.69
CA ASP A 110 7.10 0.33 -16.05
C ASP A 110 7.66 1.55 -15.31
N THR A 111 7.61 2.73 -15.94
CA THR A 111 8.00 3.99 -15.30
C THR A 111 7.16 4.29 -14.05
N PHE A 112 5.84 4.05 -14.08
CA PHE A 112 4.99 4.23 -12.91
C PHE A 112 5.39 3.29 -11.77
N LEU A 113 5.65 2.01 -12.09
CA LEU A 113 6.10 1.03 -11.10
C LEU A 113 7.46 1.40 -10.50
N GLU A 114 8.39 1.96 -11.30
CA GLU A 114 9.66 2.49 -10.81
C GLU A 114 9.45 3.63 -9.79
N PHE A 115 8.56 4.58 -10.08
CA PHE A 115 8.22 5.65 -9.14
C PHE A 115 7.59 5.11 -7.86
N ASN A 116 6.70 4.12 -7.98
CA ASN A 116 6.08 3.50 -6.83
C ASN A 116 7.10 2.75 -5.96
N ASN A 117 7.97 1.95 -6.57
CA ASN A 117 9.01 1.22 -5.86
C ASN A 117 9.99 2.19 -5.17
N LYS A 118 10.35 3.27 -5.86
CA LYS A 118 11.17 4.32 -5.26
C LYS A 118 10.46 4.98 -4.07
N PHE A 119 9.17 5.24 -4.17
CA PHE A 119 8.38 5.83 -3.08
C PHE A 119 8.35 4.91 -1.85
N VAL A 120 8.18 3.60 -2.04
CA VAL A 120 8.29 2.60 -0.97
C VAL A 120 9.66 2.64 -0.33
N SER A 121 10.74 2.62 -1.12
CA SER A 121 12.11 2.68 -0.61
C SER A 121 12.42 3.98 0.14
N ASP A 122 11.91 5.12 -0.35
CA ASP A 122 12.07 6.40 0.35
C ASP A 122 11.37 6.39 1.73
N ILE A 123 10.23 5.70 1.87
CA ILE A 123 9.51 5.53 3.14
C ILE A 123 10.28 4.59 4.09
N GLU A 124 10.87 3.51 3.57
CA GLU A 124 11.74 2.60 4.36
C GLU A 124 12.94 3.36 4.93
N MET A 125 13.51 4.30 4.19
CA MET A 125 14.59 5.15 4.70
C MET A 125 14.15 6.07 5.84
N ILE A 126 12.89 6.52 5.86
CA ILE A 126 12.32 7.26 7.00
C ILE A 126 12.25 6.35 8.23
N SER A 127 11.79 5.08 8.09
CA SER A 127 11.78 4.12 9.20
C SER A 127 13.18 3.92 9.76
N LEU A 128 14.15 3.60 8.90
CA LEU A 128 15.54 3.37 9.30
C LEU A 128 16.12 4.58 10.04
N SER A 129 15.88 5.78 9.54
CA SER A 129 16.40 7.01 10.17
C SER A 129 15.77 7.27 11.54
N ALA A 130 14.46 6.98 11.68
CA ALA A 130 13.76 7.11 12.96
C ALA A 130 14.18 6.05 13.97
N GLU A 131 14.42 4.79 13.55
CA GLU A 131 14.95 3.72 14.39
C GLU A 131 16.35 4.03 14.91
N LEU A 132 17.19 4.70 14.10
CA LEU A 132 18.52 5.16 14.49
C LEU A 132 18.51 6.46 15.32
N GLU A 133 17.35 7.07 15.50
CA GLU A 133 17.16 8.39 16.12
C GLU A 133 18.05 9.48 15.48
N ASP A 134 18.38 9.32 14.19
CA ASP A 134 19.21 10.25 13.42
C ASP A 134 18.34 11.33 12.77
N ASN A 135 18.31 12.49 13.41
CA ASN A 135 17.48 13.62 12.99
C ASN A 135 17.89 14.21 11.62
N GLU A 136 19.19 14.24 11.30
CA GLU A 136 19.67 14.76 10.01
C GLU A 136 19.26 13.82 8.88
N MET A 137 19.55 12.52 9.03
CA MET A 137 19.17 11.49 8.09
C MET A 137 17.65 11.42 7.91
N LEU A 138 16.86 11.54 8.99
CA LEU A 138 15.41 11.53 8.96
C LEU A 138 14.82 12.71 8.16
N ASN A 139 15.35 13.92 8.38
CA ASN A 139 14.91 15.09 7.62
C ASN A 139 15.26 14.98 6.14
N ASP A 140 16.42 14.43 5.82
CA ASP A 140 16.84 14.26 4.42
C ASP A 140 16.05 13.13 3.74
N ALA A 141 15.80 12.01 4.41
CA ALA A 141 14.92 10.95 3.91
C ALA A 141 13.51 11.47 3.58
N PHE A 142 12.94 12.28 4.49
CA PHE A 142 11.64 12.89 4.25
C PHE A 142 11.63 13.86 3.05
N LYS A 143 12.67 14.68 2.88
CA LYS A 143 12.81 15.57 1.70
C LYS A 143 12.89 14.77 0.39
N VAL A 144 13.64 13.67 0.39
CA VAL A 144 13.77 12.78 -0.79
C VAL A 144 12.43 12.16 -1.14
N MET A 145 11.70 11.62 -0.17
CA MET A 145 10.34 11.10 -0.36
C MET A 145 9.40 12.16 -0.93
N ALA A 146 9.39 13.37 -0.35
CA ALA A 146 8.55 14.47 -0.83
C ALA A 146 8.89 14.91 -2.26
N ALA A 147 10.17 14.92 -2.63
CA ALA A 147 10.62 15.20 -3.99
C ALA A 147 10.14 14.14 -4.99
N ASN A 148 10.12 12.86 -4.60
CA ASN A 148 9.59 11.78 -5.42
C ASN A 148 8.09 11.95 -5.70
N CYS A 149 7.30 12.38 -4.71
CA CYS A 149 5.89 12.73 -4.92
C CYS A 149 5.72 13.81 -6.01
N GLY A 150 6.52 14.86 -5.94
CA GLY A 150 6.51 15.94 -6.93
C GLY A 150 6.91 15.46 -8.35
N ALA A 151 7.93 14.64 -8.44
CA ALA A 151 8.42 14.10 -9.71
C ALA A 151 7.38 13.17 -10.38
N CYS A 152 6.75 12.27 -9.59
CA CYS A 152 5.67 11.40 -10.06
C CYS A 152 4.47 12.23 -10.55
N HIS A 153 4.01 13.22 -9.78
CA HIS A 153 2.91 14.09 -10.17
C HIS A 153 3.21 14.86 -11.45
N LYS A 154 4.44 15.38 -11.60
CA LYS A 154 4.85 16.08 -12.83
C LYS A 154 4.77 15.18 -14.06
N LYS A 155 5.01 13.87 -13.91
CA LYS A 155 5.02 12.92 -15.04
C LYS A 155 3.64 12.37 -15.36
N PHE A 156 2.81 12.13 -14.36
CA PHE A 156 1.57 11.36 -14.50
C PHE A 156 0.29 12.14 -14.19
N ARG A 157 0.39 13.32 -13.60
CA ARG A 157 -0.76 14.16 -13.26
C ARG A 157 -0.88 15.32 -14.24
N ASN A 158 -2.06 15.45 -14.86
CA ASN A 158 -2.42 16.59 -15.71
C ASN A 158 -3.09 17.69 -14.91
#